data_3df89ef655a444ca1394f13ea439ab65
#
_entry.id   3df89ef655a444ca1394f13ea439ab65
#
_cell.length_a   1.000
_cell.length_b   1.000
_cell.length_c   1.000
_cell.angle_alpha   90.00
_cell.angle_beta   90.00
_cell.angle_gamma   90.00
#
_symmetry.space_group_name_H-M   'P 1'
#
loop_
_entity.id
_entity.type
_entity.pdbx_description
1 polymer ?
#
loop_
_entity_poly.entity_id
_entity_poly.type
_entity_poly.pdbx_seq_one_letter_code
_entity_poly.pdbx_strand_id
1 'polypeptide(L)'
;RGGATNSPAAVYALTKYVDWMKKYAPKEATGMTFGEAGPVPAQGQIAQQIFWYTAFTADMTKPGLPVVNADGTPKWRMAPGPNGPYWKQGMQNGYQDVGSWTFFKNHDANRTAAAWLYAQFITAKTTSLKKTIVGLTPIRESDIQSKAMTDMAPKLGGLVEFYRSPARVAWSPTGTNVPDYPKLAQLWWQNVAQAVTGEKTPQQAMDGLADQM
;
A
#
# COMPACT_ATOMS: atom_id res chain seq x y z
N ARG A 1 -11.86 -22.04 -12.71
CA ARG A 1 -12.83 -21.35 -11.84
C ARG A 1 -12.07 -20.79 -10.65
N GLY A 2 -12.36 -19.58 -10.24
CA GLY A 2 -11.68 -18.70 -9.28
C GLY A 2 -10.95 -19.26 -8.06
N GLY A 3 -10.63 -20.54 -8.01
CA GLY A 3 -9.81 -21.15 -6.96
C GLY A 3 -10.37 -20.92 -5.57
N ALA A 4 -9.59 -20.24 -4.71
CA ALA A 4 -9.98 -19.90 -3.35
C ALA A 4 -10.74 -18.56 -3.23
N THR A 5 -11.15 -17.95 -4.34
CA THR A 5 -11.74 -16.60 -4.36
C THR A 5 -13.01 -16.50 -3.52
N ASN A 6 -13.84 -17.55 -3.50
CA ASN A 6 -15.04 -17.64 -2.65
C ASN A 6 -14.85 -18.54 -1.42
N SER A 7 -13.61 -18.76 -0.98
CA SER A 7 -13.33 -19.52 0.23
C SER A 7 -13.94 -18.86 1.49
N PRO A 8 -14.16 -19.62 2.59
CA PRO A 8 -14.64 -19.06 3.85
C PRO A 8 -13.77 -17.89 4.35
N ALA A 9 -12.45 -17.93 4.12
CA ALA A 9 -11.54 -16.86 4.47
C ALA A 9 -11.79 -15.59 3.65
N ALA A 10 -12.00 -15.72 2.34
CA ALA A 10 -12.28 -14.57 1.45
C ALA A 10 -13.65 -13.94 1.78
N VAL A 11 -14.68 -14.74 1.98
CA VAL A 11 -16.01 -14.26 2.39
C VAL A 11 -15.97 -13.57 3.75
N TYR A 12 -15.25 -14.15 4.72
CA TYR A 12 -15.04 -13.54 6.03
C TYR A 12 -14.34 -12.16 5.89
N ALA A 13 -13.26 -12.09 5.11
CA ALA A 13 -12.51 -10.85 4.91
C ALA A 13 -13.40 -9.77 4.28
N LEU A 14 -14.16 -10.10 3.24
CA LEU A 14 -15.08 -9.15 2.61
C LEU A 14 -16.20 -8.74 3.55
N THR A 15 -16.75 -9.66 4.35
CA THR A 15 -17.78 -9.35 5.37
C THR A 15 -17.25 -8.34 6.39
N LYS A 16 -16.01 -8.54 6.88
CA LYS A 16 -15.35 -7.60 7.80
C LYS A 16 -15.10 -6.25 7.14
N TYR A 17 -14.62 -6.24 5.91
CA TYR A 17 -14.40 -5.00 5.17
C TYR A 17 -15.70 -4.18 5.00
N VAL A 18 -16.77 -4.83 4.56
CA VAL A 18 -18.10 -4.19 4.43
C VAL A 18 -18.61 -3.66 5.77
N ASP A 19 -18.46 -4.42 6.85
CA ASP A 19 -18.84 -4.01 8.19
C ASP A 19 -18.05 -2.77 8.66
N TRP A 20 -16.75 -2.76 8.46
CA TRP A 20 -15.88 -1.64 8.80
C TRP A 20 -16.19 -0.39 7.97
N MET A 21 -16.42 -0.54 6.67
CA MET A 21 -16.81 0.56 5.79
C MET A 21 -18.11 1.20 6.25
N LYS A 22 -19.08 0.41 6.68
CA LYS A 22 -20.39 0.92 7.17
C LYS A 22 -20.32 1.56 8.55
N LYS A 23 -19.49 1.03 9.45
CA LYS A 23 -19.50 1.44 10.87
C LYS A 23 -18.48 2.51 11.22
N TYR A 24 -17.32 2.48 10.58
CA TYR A 24 -16.14 3.22 11.04
C TYR A 24 -15.49 4.10 9.97
N ALA A 25 -15.71 3.82 8.69
CA ALA A 25 -15.16 4.65 7.64
C ALA A 25 -15.91 5.97 7.47
N PRO A 26 -15.24 7.05 7.05
CA PRO A 26 -15.94 8.24 6.59
C PRO A 26 -16.95 7.90 5.49
N LYS A 27 -18.07 8.61 5.42
CA LYS A 27 -19.13 8.33 4.43
C LYS A 27 -18.62 8.44 3.00
N GLU A 28 -17.67 9.32 2.77
CA GLU A 28 -17.04 9.59 1.48
C GLU A 28 -16.08 8.47 1.04
N ALA A 29 -15.65 7.60 1.96
CA ALA A 29 -14.63 6.58 1.71
C ALA A 29 -15.02 5.60 0.59
N THR A 30 -16.31 5.35 0.38
CA THR A 30 -16.79 4.48 -0.70
C THR A 30 -16.55 5.03 -2.11
N GLY A 31 -16.38 6.35 -2.24
CA GLY A 31 -16.07 7.03 -3.50
C GLY A 31 -14.61 7.44 -3.67
N MET A 32 -13.78 7.23 -2.65
CA MET A 32 -12.38 7.65 -2.67
C MET A 32 -11.49 6.68 -3.45
N THR A 33 -10.64 7.24 -4.28
CA THR A 33 -9.53 6.52 -4.92
C THR A 33 -8.24 6.63 -4.09
N PHE A 34 -7.15 6.07 -4.58
CA PHE A 34 -5.82 6.13 -3.94
C PHE A 34 -5.40 7.56 -3.58
N GLY A 35 -5.53 8.49 -4.53
CA GLY A 35 -5.10 9.88 -4.36
C GLY A 35 -5.91 10.67 -3.33
N GLU A 36 -7.15 10.31 -3.13
CA GLU A 36 -8.09 10.97 -2.22
C GLU A 36 -8.02 10.37 -0.81
N ALA A 37 -7.93 9.04 -0.71
CA ALA A 37 -7.88 8.34 0.57
C ALA A 37 -6.54 8.50 1.31
N GLY A 38 -5.44 8.58 0.57
CA GLY A 38 -4.09 8.61 1.14
C GLY A 38 -3.82 9.79 2.08
N PRO A 39 -4.21 11.04 1.75
CA PRO A 39 -3.99 12.21 2.62
C PRO A 39 -4.92 12.29 3.85
N VAL A 40 -5.99 11.50 3.91
CA VAL A 40 -7.00 11.58 4.99
C VAL A 40 -6.41 11.45 6.39
N PRO A 41 -5.46 10.53 6.67
CA PRO A 41 -4.86 10.43 8.00
C PRO A 41 -4.18 11.72 8.47
N ALA A 42 -3.59 12.50 7.57
CA ALA A 42 -2.93 13.76 7.91
C ALA A 42 -3.90 14.83 8.47
N GLN A 43 -5.20 14.70 8.17
CA GLN A 43 -6.25 15.60 8.65
C GLN A 43 -6.66 15.30 10.11
N GLY A 44 -6.21 14.19 10.69
CA GLY A 44 -6.52 13.81 12.07
C GLY A 44 -7.98 13.36 12.31
N GLN A 45 -8.71 13.04 11.26
CA GLN A 45 -10.14 12.68 11.34
C GLN A 45 -10.37 11.17 11.50
N ILE A 46 -9.34 10.36 11.27
CA ILE A 46 -9.41 8.91 11.40
C ILE A 46 -8.35 8.40 12.36
N ALA A 47 -8.68 7.36 13.12
CA ALA A 47 -7.76 6.74 14.08
C ALA A 47 -6.85 5.69 13.46
N GLN A 48 -7.29 5.03 12.39
CA GLN A 48 -6.55 3.94 11.75
C GLN A 48 -6.78 3.95 10.24
N GLN A 49 -5.75 3.58 9.49
CA GLN A 49 -5.86 3.32 8.06
C GLN A 49 -5.03 2.09 7.70
N ILE A 50 -5.58 1.20 6.90
CA ILE A 50 -4.83 0.10 6.26
C ILE A 50 -4.52 0.57 4.83
N PHE A 51 -3.24 0.82 4.56
CA PHE A 51 -2.83 1.41 3.29
C PHE A 51 -1.35 1.15 3.00
N TRP A 52 -0.83 1.60 1.86
CA TRP A 52 0.60 1.59 1.61
C TRP A 52 1.31 2.54 2.59
N TYR A 53 1.99 1.97 3.56
CA TYR A 53 2.56 2.68 4.71
C TYR A 53 3.55 3.80 4.35
N THR A 54 4.14 3.77 3.15
CA THR A 54 5.12 4.77 2.74
C THR A 54 4.57 5.83 1.77
N ALA A 55 3.42 5.58 1.16
CA ALA A 55 2.91 6.43 0.09
C ALA A 55 2.65 7.88 0.53
N PHE A 56 2.15 8.07 1.75
CA PHE A 56 1.73 9.38 2.26
C PHE A 56 2.43 9.78 3.56
N THR A 57 3.53 9.12 3.94
CA THR A 57 4.28 9.47 5.15
C THR A 57 4.76 10.90 5.13
N ALA A 58 5.24 11.41 3.99
CA ALA A 58 5.67 12.79 3.85
C ALA A 58 4.55 13.80 4.16
N ASP A 59 3.29 13.47 3.83
CA ASP A 59 2.15 14.32 4.13
C ASP A 59 1.78 14.31 5.61
N MET A 60 2.05 13.22 6.31
CA MET A 60 1.72 13.04 7.73
C MET A 60 2.78 13.60 8.69
N THR A 61 3.91 14.08 8.18
CA THR A 61 5.04 14.59 9.00
C THR A 61 5.22 16.09 8.93
N LYS A 62 4.38 16.80 8.17
CA LYS A 62 4.48 18.25 8.01
C LYS A 62 4.16 18.98 9.33
N PRO A 63 4.97 19.95 9.74
CA PRO A 63 4.67 20.76 10.94
C PRO A 63 3.30 21.45 10.84
N GLY A 64 2.63 21.57 11.97
CA GLY A 64 1.32 22.23 12.06
C GLY A 64 0.10 21.35 11.75
N LEU A 65 0.31 20.11 11.33
CA LEU A 65 -0.78 19.17 11.15
C LEU A 65 -1.35 18.66 12.49
N PRO A 66 -2.65 18.34 12.57
CA PRO A 66 -3.29 17.79 13.77
C PRO A 66 -2.59 16.52 14.30
N VAL A 67 -1.96 15.75 13.40
CA VAL A 67 -1.30 14.47 13.68
C VAL A 67 0.18 14.59 14.03
N VAL A 68 0.68 15.82 14.18
CA VAL A 68 2.08 16.12 14.53
C VAL A 68 2.13 16.97 15.79
N ASN A 69 3.01 16.62 16.72
CA ASN A 69 3.25 17.40 17.94
C ASN A 69 4.06 18.66 17.65
N ALA A 70 4.07 19.61 18.58
CA ALA A 70 4.81 20.87 18.44
C ALA A 70 6.33 20.65 18.27
N ASP A 71 6.89 19.59 18.83
CA ASP A 71 8.29 19.20 18.70
C ASP A 71 8.61 18.46 17.38
N GLY A 72 7.60 18.28 16.51
CA GLY A 72 7.72 17.59 15.22
C GLY A 72 7.63 16.06 15.31
N THR A 73 7.34 15.50 16.49
CA THR A 73 7.11 14.05 16.60
C THR A 73 5.68 13.70 16.16
N PRO A 74 5.46 12.52 15.55
CA PRO A 74 4.14 12.12 15.10
C PRO A 74 3.28 11.64 16.26
N LYS A 75 1.96 11.90 16.20
CA LYS A 75 0.94 11.33 17.07
C LYS A 75 0.45 9.95 16.58
N TRP A 76 1.00 9.46 15.50
CA TRP A 76 0.66 8.20 14.85
C TRP A 76 1.85 7.24 14.85
N ARG A 77 1.58 5.97 14.63
CA ARG A 77 2.62 4.94 14.47
C ARG A 77 2.25 3.99 13.34
N MET A 78 3.28 3.50 12.65
CA MET A 78 3.18 2.38 11.74
C MET A 78 3.05 1.07 12.54
N ALA A 79 2.23 0.16 12.03
CA ALA A 79 2.06 -1.18 12.56
C ALA A 79 1.96 -2.18 11.41
N PRO A 80 2.37 -3.44 11.60
CA PRO A 80 2.07 -4.51 10.65
C PRO A 80 0.57 -4.64 10.42
N GLY A 81 0.17 -5.14 9.24
CA GLY A 81 -1.22 -5.44 8.94
C GLY A 81 -1.81 -6.41 9.98
N PRO A 82 -3.10 -6.24 10.36
CA PRO A 82 -3.73 -7.10 11.33
C PRO A 82 -3.91 -8.52 10.80
N ASN A 83 -3.77 -9.52 11.68
CA ASN A 83 -4.04 -10.91 11.37
C ASN A 83 -5.50 -11.24 11.67
N GLY A 84 -6.13 -12.02 10.81
CA GLY A 84 -7.47 -12.57 11.03
C GLY A 84 -7.45 -14.03 11.52
N PRO A 85 -8.63 -14.61 11.80
CA PRO A 85 -8.74 -15.98 12.33
C PRO A 85 -8.25 -17.07 11.36
N TYR A 86 -8.11 -16.76 10.09
CA TYR A 86 -7.59 -17.67 9.07
C TYR A 86 -6.08 -17.55 8.86
N TRP A 87 -5.43 -16.57 9.50
CA TRP A 87 -3.99 -16.43 9.43
C TRP A 87 -3.29 -17.53 10.25
N LYS A 88 -2.24 -18.10 9.69
CA LYS A 88 -1.37 -19.07 10.37
C LYS A 88 0.06 -18.57 10.31
N GLN A 89 0.86 -18.97 11.30
CA GLN A 89 2.28 -18.64 11.34
C GLN A 89 2.98 -19.04 10.03
N GLY A 90 3.75 -18.11 9.46
CA GLY A 90 4.41 -18.26 8.16
C GLY A 90 3.60 -17.73 6.96
N MET A 91 2.32 -17.41 7.13
CA MET A 91 1.56 -16.69 6.10
C MET A 91 2.01 -15.22 6.05
N GLN A 92 2.00 -14.67 4.84
CA GLN A 92 2.31 -13.26 4.61
C GLN A 92 1.10 -12.37 4.94
N ASN A 93 1.36 -11.16 5.45
CA ASN A 93 0.33 -10.23 5.92
C ASN A 93 -0.04 -9.15 4.90
N GLY A 94 0.52 -9.20 3.71
CA GLY A 94 0.30 -8.20 2.69
C GLY A 94 1.24 -8.40 1.51
N TYR A 95 1.33 -7.41 0.67
CA TYR A 95 2.25 -7.42 -0.46
C TYR A 95 3.15 -6.20 -0.44
N GLN A 96 4.31 -6.33 -1.05
CA GLN A 96 5.22 -5.23 -1.32
C GLN A 96 5.14 -4.89 -2.80
N ASP A 97 4.83 -3.64 -3.10
CA ASP A 97 4.83 -3.13 -4.46
C ASP A 97 6.27 -2.98 -4.98
N VAL A 98 6.49 -3.45 -6.19
CA VAL A 98 7.80 -3.38 -6.85
C VAL A 98 7.62 -2.67 -8.19
N GLY A 99 7.67 -1.35 -8.15
CA GLY A 99 7.65 -0.53 -9.36
C GLY A 99 8.98 -0.65 -10.13
N SER A 100 8.90 -0.80 -11.43
CA SER A 100 10.06 -0.90 -12.32
C SER A 100 9.98 0.07 -13.47
N TRP A 101 11.13 0.58 -13.90
CA TRP A 101 11.26 1.34 -15.14
C TRP A 101 11.40 0.36 -16.29
N THR A 102 10.57 0.55 -17.34
CA THR A 102 10.60 -0.25 -18.57
C THR A 102 10.90 0.64 -19.76
N PHE A 103 11.52 0.08 -20.78
CA PHE A 103 11.92 0.79 -22.00
C PHE A 103 11.25 0.14 -23.20
N PHE A 104 10.60 0.93 -24.05
CA PHE A 104 9.96 0.45 -25.26
C PHE A 104 11.02 0.18 -26.34
N LYS A 105 10.88 -0.93 -27.06
CA LYS A 105 11.81 -1.33 -28.13
C LYS A 105 11.72 -0.45 -29.39
N ASN A 106 10.61 0.23 -29.57
CA ASN A 106 10.32 1.03 -30.77
C ASN A 106 10.80 2.48 -30.69
N HIS A 107 11.54 2.84 -29.67
CA HIS A 107 12.18 4.15 -29.59
C HIS A 107 13.47 4.18 -30.38
N ASP A 108 13.83 5.35 -30.92
CA ASP A 108 15.16 5.57 -31.50
C ASP A 108 16.27 5.47 -30.45
N ALA A 109 17.51 5.33 -30.91
CA ALA A 109 18.67 5.15 -30.03
C ALA A 109 18.88 6.32 -29.06
N ASN A 110 18.62 7.56 -29.49
CA ASN A 110 18.83 8.73 -28.65
C ASN A 110 17.80 8.81 -27.51
N ARG A 111 16.54 8.52 -27.79
CA ARG A 111 15.48 8.45 -26.78
C ARG A 111 15.71 7.32 -25.79
N THR A 112 16.15 6.16 -26.30
CA THR A 112 16.50 5.02 -25.44
C THR A 112 17.67 5.37 -24.51
N ALA A 113 18.73 6.01 -25.03
CA ALA A 113 19.88 6.43 -24.23
C ALA A 113 19.48 7.48 -23.18
N ALA A 114 18.65 8.47 -23.55
CA ALA A 114 18.17 9.48 -22.62
C ALA A 114 17.31 8.86 -21.49
N ALA A 115 16.40 7.97 -21.83
CA ALA A 115 15.57 7.25 -20.86
C ALA A 115 16.42 6.40 -19.90
N TRP A 116 17.44 5.74 -20.41
CA TRP A 116 18.39 4.96 -19.61
C TRP A 116 19.18 5.86 -18.64
N LEU A 117 19.74 6.96 -19.11
CA LEU A 117 20.44 7.93 -18.26
C LEU A 117 19.54 8.49 -17.17
N TYR A 118 18.29 8.81 -17.51
CA TYR A 118 17.31 9.26 -16.52
C TYR A 118 17.03 8.19 -15.46
N ALA A 119 16.80 6.95 -15.86
CA ALA A 119 16.59 5.85 -14.93
C ALA A 119 17.80 5.63 -14.02
N GLN A 120 19.01 5.66 -14.56
CA GLN A 120 20.24 5.59 -13.76
C GLN A 120 20.35 6.75 -12.76
N PHE A 121 20.05 7.97 -13.17
CA PHE A 121 20.09 9.13 -12.30
C PHE A 121 19.11 9.02 -11.13
N ILE A 122 17.83 8.71 -11.41
CA ILE A 122 16.80 8.65 -10.36
C ILE A 122 16.93 7.45 -9.42
N THR A 123 17.63 6.40 -9.86
CA THR A 123 17.92 5.23 -9.04
C THR A 123 19.33 5.22 -8.44
N ALA A 124 20.17 6.22 -8.77
CA ALA A 124 21.51 6.34 -8.22
C ALA A 124 21.48 6.42 -6.69
N LYS A 125 22.51 5.88 -6.03
CA LYS A 125 22.58 5.81 -4.55
C LYS A 125 22.39 7.19 -3.88
N THR A 126 23.02 8.23 -4.42
CA THR A 126 22.91 9.59 -3.87
C THR A 126 21.52 10.20 -4.08
N THR A 127 20.93 9.99 -5.25
CA THR A 127 19.59 10.50 -5.56
C THR A 127 18.53 9.73 -4.77
N SER A 128 18.67 8.41 -4.67
CA SER A 128 17.78 7.57 -3.87
C SER A 128 17.75 7.99 -2.40
N LEU A 129 18.92 8.20 -1.79
CA LEU A 129 18.99 8.69 -0.42
C LEU A 129 18.30 10.06 -0.23
N LYS A 130 18.53 11.02 -1.15
CA LYS A 130 17.84 12.31 -1.10
C LYS A 130 16.33 12.18 -1.19
N LYS A 131 15.83 11.34 -2.06
CA LYS A 131 14.39 11.02 -2.19
C LYS A 131 13.83 10.43 -0.91
N THR A 132 14.55 9.49 -0.31
CA THR A 132 14.16 8.84 0.94
C THR A 132 14.03 9.85 2.10
N ILE A 133 15.00 10.78 2.22
CA ILE A 133 15.01 11.81 3.27
C ILE A 133 13.79 12.75 3.16
N VAL A 134 13.31 13.04 1.97
CA VAL A 134 12.11 13.88 1.78
C VAL A 134 10.80 13.08 1.86
N GLY A 135 10.85 11.82 2.26
CA GLY A 135 9.68 10.99 2.58
C GLY A 135 9.22 10.04 1.48
N LEU A 136 9.99 9.86 0.41
CA LEU A 136 9.68 8.84 -0.60
C LEU A 136 10.17 7.46 -0.14
N THR A 137 9.51 6.43 -0.65
CA THR A 137 9.85 5.03 -0.33
C THR A 137 11.31 4.72 -0.67
N PRO A 138 12.12 4.24 0.28
CA PRO A 138 13.49 3.82 0.01
C PRO A 138 13.50 2.60 -0.93
N ILE A 139 14.36 2.67 -1.94
CA ILE A 139 14.53 1.57 -2.92
C ILE A 139 15.84 0.79 -2.71
N ARG A 140 16.64 1.16 -1.71
CA ARG A 140 17.93 0.55 -1.42
C ARG A 140 18.09 0.27 0.07
N GLU A 141 18.66 -0.88 0.39
CA GLU A 141 19.03 -1.23 1.76
C GLU A 141 19.97 -0.17 2.38
N SER A 142 20.91 0.35 1.57
CA SER A 142 21.83 1.41 2.02
C SER A 142 21.14 2.69 2.46
N ASP A 143 19.95 3.00 1.90
CA ASP A 143 19.17 4.18 2.33
C ASP A 143 18.51 3.90 3.68
N ILE A 144 17.92 2.71 3.84
CA ILE A 144 17.30 2.26 5.09
C ILE A 144 18.30 2.25 6.24
N GLN A 145 19.54 1.80 5.99
CA GLN A 145 20.61 1.70 7.00
C GLN A 145 21.40 3.00 7.18
N SER A 146 21.07 4.06 6.46
CA SER A 146 21.81 5.32 6.51
C SER A 146 21.65 6.01 7.86
N LYS A 147 22.69 6.79 8.25
CA LYS A 147 22.61 7.67 9.42
C LYS A 147 21.47 8.69 9.28
N ALA A 148 21.23 9.20 8.07
CA ALA A 148 20.16 10.15 7.81
C ALA A 148 18.77 9.57 8.16
N MET A 149 18.50 8.31 7.82
CA MET A 149 17.26 7.62 8.22
C MET A 149 17.20 7.40 9.74
N THR A 150 18.33 7.08 10.38
CA THR A 150 18.39 6.95 11.84
C THR A 150 18.04 8.27 12.54
N ASP A 151 18.61 9.38 12.07
CA ASP A 151 18.36 10.70 12.64
C ASP A 151 16.91 11.16 12.46
N MET A 152 16.23 10.69 11.40
CA MET A 152 14.82 10.98 11.14
C MET A 152 13.84 10.05 11.87
N ALA A 153 14.29 8.92 12.38
CA ALA A 153 13.42 7.88 12.97
C ALA A 153 12.41 8.42 14.00
N PRO A 154 12.77 9.35 14.92
CA PRO A 154 11.80 9.89 15.88
C PRO A 154 10.61 10.61 15.24
N LYS A 155 10.75 11.10 14.01
CA LYS A 155 9.73 11.86 13.26
C LYS A 155 8.92 10.99 12.29
N LEU A 156 9.23 9.70 12.19
CA LEU A 156 8.66 8.81 11.18
C LEU A 156 7.78 7.68 11.77
N GLY A 157 7.31 7.85 13.01
CA GLY A 157 6.26 7.01 13.59
C GLY A 157 6.51 5.50 13.59
N GLY A 158 7.76 5.06 13.73
CA GLY A 158 8.14 3.65 13.69
C GLY A 158 8.43 3.09 12.30
N LEU A 159 8.44 3.94 11.26
CA LEU A 159 8.70 3.53 9.88
C LEU A 159 10.11 2.95 9.71
N VAL A 160 11.13 3.59 10.30
CA VAL A 160 12.53 3.15 10.18
C VAL A 160 12.73 1.81 10.89
N GLU A 161 12.15 1.66 12.06
CA GLU A 161 12.15 0.42 12.82
C GLU A 161 11.46 -0.70 12.04
N PHE A 162 10.33 -0.42 11.40
CA PHE A 162 9.65 -1.38 10.54
C PHE A 162 10.52 -1.80 9.36
N TYR A 163 11.13 -0.87 8.64
CA TYR A 163 12.03 -1.18 7.53
C TYR A 163 13.21 -2.06 7.93
N ARG A 164 13.72 -1.91 9.16
CA ARG A 164 14.84 -2.68 9.72
C ARG A 164 14.42 -3.97 10.40
N SER A 165 13.11 -4.20 10.54
CA SER A 165 12.58 -5.38 11.22
C SER A 165 12.41 -6.58 10.27
N PRO A 166 12.42 -7.82 10.81
CA PRO A 166 12.07 -9.01 10.05
C PRO A 166 10.64 -8.98 9.48
N ALA A 167 9.73 -8.19 10.06
CA ALA A 167 8.34 -8.10 9.59
C ALA A 167 8.24 -7.60 8.15
N ARG A 168 9.22 -6.82 7.67
CA ARG A 168 9.27 -6.36 6.28
C ARG A 168 9.30 -7.50 5.26
N VAL A 169 9.98 -8.58 5.56
CA VAL A 169 10.15 -9.72 4.64
C VAL A 169 8.99 -10.71 4.68
N ALA A 170 8.03 -10.52 5.59
CA ALA A 170 6.81 -11.32 5.64
C ALA A 170 5.79 -10.92 4.56
N TRP A 171 6.13 -10.01 3.66
CA TRP A 171 5.27 -9.51 2.60
C TRP A 171 5.62 -10.16 1.27
N SER A 172 4.60 -10.56 0.51
CA SER A 172 4.81 -11.10 -0.83
C SER A 172 4.90 -10.00 -1.89
N PRO A 173 5.61 -10.24 -2.99
CA PRO A 173 5.51 -9.41 -4.18
C PRO A 173 4.07 -9.38 -4.71
N THR A 174 3.70 -8.29 -5.37
CA THR A 174 2.41 -8.17 -6.07
C THR A 174 2.28 -9.25 -7.12
N GLY A 175 1.15 -9.97 -7.12
CA GLY A 175 0.89 -11.08 -8.03
C GLY A 175 0.50 -10.65 -9.45
N THR A 176 1.38 -9.95 -10.15
CA THR A 176 1.14 -9.51 -11.54
C THR A 176 1.54 -10.55 -12.60
N ASN A 177 1.99 -11.70 -12.19
CA ASN A 177 2.41 -12.81 -13.06
C ASN A 177 1.27 -13.78 -13.44
N VAL A 178 0.04 -13.39 -13.16
CA VAL A 178 -1.15 -14.14 -13.57
C VAL A 178 -1.59 -13.66 -14.94
N PRO A 179 -1.84 -14.55 -15.93
CA PRO A 179 -2.41 -14.17 -17.20
C PRO A 179 -3.72 -13.40 -17.03
N ASP A 180 -3.95 -12.41 -17.89
CA ASP A 180 -5.16 -11.57 -17.88
C ASP A 180 -5.40 -10.78 -16.58
N TYR A 181 -4.35 -10.52 -15.78
CA TYR A 181 -4.45 -9.81 -14.51
C TYR A 181 -5.31 -8.53 -14.56
N PRO A 182 -5.21 -7.66 -15.58
CA PRO A 182 -6.05 -6.44 -15.63
C PRO A 182 -7.54 -6.78 -15.65
N LYS A 183 -7.96 -7.80 -16.41
CA LYS A 183 -9.35 -8.27 -16.45
C LYS A 183 -9.78 -8.85 -15.10
N LEU A 184 -8.95 -9.71 -14.52
CA LEU A 184 -9.24 -10.33 -13.23
C LEU A 184 -9.34 -9.30 -12.11
N ALA A 185 -8.46 -8.30 -12.09
CA ALA A 185 -8.50 -7.19 -11.14
C ALA A 185 -9.79 -6.38 -11.29
N GLN A 186 -10.24 -6.12 -12.52
CA GLN A 186 -11.49 -5.41 -12.77
C GLN A 186 -12.70 -6.19 -12.24
N LEU A 187 -12.78 -7.47 -12.53
CA LEU A 187 -13.84 -8.35 -11.99
C LEU A 187 -13.85 -8.34 -10.46
N TRP A 188 -12.66 -8.40 -9.86
CA TRP A 188 -12.50 -8.41 -8.41
C TRP A 188 -13.07 -7.15 -7.76
N TRP A 189 -12.61 -5.97 -8.17
CA TRP A 189 -13.08 -4.73 -7.52
C TRP A 189 -14.55 -4.44 -7.82
N GLN A 190 -15.11 -4.84 -9.00
CA GLN A 190 -16.52 -4.69 -9.29
C GLN A 190 -17.40 -5.52 -8.36
N ASN A 191 -17.07 -6.79 -8.13
CA ASN A 191 -17.81 -7.64 -7.20
C ASN A 191 -17.67 -7.18 -5.74
N VAL A 192 -16.47 -6.71 -5.34
CA VAL A 192 -16.27 -6.11 -4.00
C VAL A 192 -17.13 -4.85 -3.85
N ALA A 193 -17.18 -3.98 -4.85
CA ALA A 193 -18.00 -2.77 -4.82
C ALA A 193 -19.49 -3.09 -4.63
N GLN A 194 -20.02 -4.11 -5.31
CA GLN A 194 -21.42 -4.54 -5.14
C GLN A 194 -21.73 -5.00 -3.70
N ALA A 195 -20.76 -5.60 -3.01
CA ALA A 195 -20.93 -5.93 -1.60
C ALA A 195 -20.87 -4.70 -0.69
N VAL A 196 -19.96 -3.76 -0.97
CA VAL A 196 -19.82 -2.51 -0.20
C VAL A 196 -21.06 -1.65 -0.31
N THR A 197 -21.64 -1.52 -1.50
CA THR A 197 -22.86 -0.76 -1.75
C THR A 197 -24.12 -1.46 -1.22
N GLY A 198 -24.03 -2.74 -0.91
CA GLY A 198 -25.17 -3.55 -0.42
C GLY A 198 -26.05 -4.13 -1.53
N GLU A 199 -25.62 -4.04 -2.80
CA GLU A 199 -26.30 -4.67 -3.94
C GLU A 199 -26.27 -6.21 -3.84
N LYS A 200 -25.15 -6.74 -3.31
CA LYS A 200 -24.98 -8.18 -3.04
C LYS A 200 -24.51 -8.41 -1.61
N THR A 201 -24.81 -9.58 -1.08
CA THR A 201 -24.14 -10.04 0.15
C THR A 201 -22.67 -10.37 -0.16
N PRO A 202 -21.75 -10.36 0.83
CA PRO A 202 -20.37 -10.76 0.60
C PRO A 202 -20.23 -12.16 0.01
N GLN A 203 -21.07 -13.11 0.40
CA GLN A 203 -21.09 -14.45 -0.18
C GLN A 203 -21.47 -14.41 -1.67
N GLN A 204 -22.58 -13.77 -2.01
CA GLN A 204 -23.02 -13.64 -3.40
C GLN A 204 -21.99 -12.94 -4.29
N ALA A 205 -21.31 -11.93 -3.76
CA ALA A 205 -20.26 -11.21 -4.49
C ALA A 205 -19.05 -12.13 -4.77
N MET A 206 -18.60 -12.91 -3.77
CA MET A 206 -17.47 -13.81 -3.95
C MET A 206 -17.82 -15.01 -4.83
N ASP A 207 -19.01 -15.57 -4.72
CA ASP A 207 -19.47 -16.65 -5.60
C ASP A 207 -19.56 -16.17 -7.06
N GLY A 208 -20.17 -15.01 -7.30
CA GLY A 208 -20.24 -14.43 -8.64
C GLY A 208 -18.86 -14.09 -9.21
N LEU A 209 -17.91 -13.65 -8.38
CA LEU A 209 -16.52 -13.44 -8.80
C LEU A 209 -15.85 -14.77 -9.19
N ALA A 210 -16.01 -15.82 -8.38
CA ALA A 210 -15.42 -17.13 -8.65
C ALA A 210 -15.96 -17.76 -9.95
N ASP A 211 -17.24 -17.53 -10.26
CA ASP A 211 -17.85 -18.01 -11.50
C ASP A 211 -17.35 -17.25 -12.74
N GLN A 212 -16.96 -15.99 -12.59
CA GLN A 212 -16.44 -15.15 -13.68
C GLN A 212 -14.95 -15.37 -13.96
N MET A 213 -14.21 -15.94 -13.03
CA MET A 213 -12.77 -16.25 -13.11
C MET A 213 -12.53 -17.70 -13.58
#